data_35b09e8d39d85ce4fd70d29de06393ec
#
_entry.id   35b09e8d39d85ce4fd70d29de06393ec
#
_cell.length_a   1.000
_cell.length_b   1.000
_cell.length_c   1.000
_cell.angle_alpha   90.00
_cell.angle_beta   90.00
_cell.angle_gamma   90.00
#
_symmetry.space_group_name_H-M   'P 1'
#
loop_
_entity.id
_entity.type
_entity.pdbx_description
1 polymer ?
#
loop_
_entity_poly.entity_id
_entity_poly.type
_entity_poly.pdbx_seq_one_letter_code
_entity_poly.pdbx_strand_id
1 'polypeptide(L)'
;IKSHVNFLCKNKFYPVIVRRLLFKFVITMFNIPNLFTASNLLCGIIAIISLLSGRWDWACYLIYIAAILDFLDGFIARKLNQMSELGKQLDSLADMVTFGVAPGILVFALLVVQTGPAIELNSLVTFHEKVGDSMSTYLSAFADGSWAEISLLPFVALIIPFFSLFRLAKFNIDTRQSTSFIGVPTPANTIFFTAFPLVWMNAYANDNLDNALLQFMINPITSVVL
;
A
#
# COMPACT_ATOMS: atom_id res chain seq x y z
N ILE A 1 -39.71 -23.34 -23.93
CA ILE A 1 -38.82 -22.18 -23.62
C ILE A 1 -39.61 -20.85 -23.65
N LYS A 2 -40.47 -20.57 -24.64
CA LYS A 2 -41.31 -19.35 -24.70
C LYS A 2 -42.30 -19.21 -23.53
N SER A 3 -42.82 -20.30 -22.96
CA SER A 3 -43.79 -20.27 -21.84
C SER A 3 -43.11 -19.88 -20.52
N HIS A 4 -41.87 -20.28 -20.27
CA HIS A 4 -41.13 -19.90 -19.09
C HIS A 4 -40.68 -18.41 -19.08
N VAL A 5 -40.31 -17.87 -20.24
CA VAL A 5 -39.96 -16.45 -20.37
C VAL A 5 -41.16 -15.55 -20.11
N ASN A 6 -42.36 -15.92 -20.57
CA ASN A 6 -43.60 -15.16 -20.31
C ASN A 6 -44.05 -15.22 -18.84
N PHE A 7 -43.75 -16.28 -18.09
CA PHE A 7 -44.03 -16.37 -16.67
C PHE A 7 -43.17 -15.39 -15.86
N LEU A 8 -41.89 -15.22 -16.25
CA LEU A 8 -40.95 -14.27 -15.60
C LEU A 8 -41.30 -12.78 -15.88
N CYS A 9 -41.90 -12.46 -17.02
CA CYS A 9 -42.32 -11.09 -17.36
C CYS A 9 -43.64 -10.62 -16.71
N LYS A 10 -44.50 -11.53 -16.22
CA LYS A 10 -45.80 -11.20 -15.63
C LYS A 10 -45.78 -10.81 -14.16
N ASN A 11 -44.69 -11.03 -13.43
CA ASN A 11 -44.60 -10.73 -12.02
C ASN A 11 -44.04 -9.31 -11.77
N LYS A 12 -44.94 -8.31 -11.63
CA LYS A 12 -44.61 -6.94 -11.16
C LYS A 12 -43.79 -6.90 -9.83
N PHE A 13 -43.69 -8.02 -9.14
CA PHE A 13 -42.93 -8.17 -7.87
C PHE A 13 -41.40 -8.25 -8.05
N TYR A 14 -40.91 -8.77 -9.18
CA TYR A 14 -39.49 -8.94 -9.44
C TYR A 14 -38.69 -7.62 -9.42
N PRO A 15 -39.13 -6.54 -10.12
CA PRO A 15 -38.36 -5.30 -10.11
C PRO A 15 -38.32 -4.63 -8.74
N VAL A 16 -39.32 -4.84 -7.89
CA VAL A 16 -39.37 -4.26 -6.54
C VAL A 16 -38.40 -5.00 -5.60
N ILE A 17 -38.34 -6.34 -5.68
CA ILE A 17 -37.42 -7.15 -4.89
C ILE A 17 -35.98 -6.87 -5.31
N VAL A 18 -35.68 -6.88 -6.60
CA VAL A 18 -34.36 -6.57 -7.14
C VAL A 18 -33.93 -5.15 -6.75
N ARG A 19 -34.81 -4.17 -6.85
CA ARG A 19 -34.54 -2.79 -6.45
C ARG A 19 -34.28 -2.66 -4.94
N ARG A 20 -35.01 -3.40 -4.09
CA ARG A 20 -34.78 -3.44 -2.64
C ARG A 20 -33.46 -4.13 -2.31
N LEU A 21 -33.14 -5.22 -2.99
CA LEU A 21 -31.88 -5.93 -2.79
C LEU A 21 -30.68 -5.06 -3.23
N LEU A 22 -30.76 -4.41 -4.38
CA LEU A 22 -29.75 -3.47 -4.85
C LEU A 22 -29.60 -2.28 -3.91
N PHE A 23 -30.70 -1.70 -3.44
CA PHE A 23 -30.67 -0.59 -2.49
C PHE A 23 -30.06 -1.00 -1.14
N LYS A 24 -30.44 -2.17 -0.61
CA LYS A 24 -29.84 -2.73 0.61
C LYS A 24 -28.35 -3.01 0.41
N PHE A 25 -27.96 -3.57 -0.75
CA PHE A 25 -26.56 -3.83 -1.10
C PHE A 25 -25.75 -2.54 -1.17
N VAL A 26 -26.26 -1.51 -1.84
CA VAL A 26 -25.61 -0.19 -1.92
C VAL A 26 -25.44 0.44 -0.53
N ILE A 27 -26.49 0.43 0.31
CA ILE A 27 -26.39 0.96 1.68
C ILE A 27 -25.39 0.18 2.51
N THR A 28 -25.33 -1.14 2.36
CA THR A 28 -24.35 -1.98 3.09
C THR A 28 -22.92 -1.73 2.61
N MET A 29 -22.73 -1.41 1.34
CA MET A 29 -21.40 -1.07 0.80
C MET A 29 -20.93 0.33 1.24
N PHE A 30 -21.83 1.32 1.27
CA PHE A 30 -21.51 2.72 1.60
C PHE A 30 -21.80 3.06 3.07
N ASN A 31 -21.57 2.14 3.99
CA ASN A 31 -21.60 2.47 5.41
C ASN A 31 -20.33 3.27 5.82
N ILE A 32 -20.40 3.95 6.96
CA ILE A 32 -19.33 4.83 7.43
C ILE A 32 -17.98 4.08 7.56
N PRO A 33 -17.87 2.90 8.19
CA PRO A 33 -16.61 2.17 8.23
C PRO A 33 -16.01 1.89 6.86
N ASN A 34 -16.81 1.38 5.91
CA ASN A 34 -16.31 1.06 4.57
C ASN A 34 -15.80 2.30 3.80
N LEU A 35 -16.30 3.50 4.12
CA LEU A 35 -15.79 4.73 3.54
C LEU A 35 -14.38 5.05 4.08
N PHE A 36 -14.10 4.81 5.35
CA PHE A 36 -12.74 4.93 5.91
C PHE A 36 -11.80 3.92 5.27
N THR A 37 -12.24 2.66 5.11
CA THR A 37 -11.47 1.62 4.42
C THR A 37 -11.17 2.00 2.96
N ALA A 38 -12.16 2.55 2.24
CA ALA A 38 -11.93 3.06 0.88
C ALA A 38 -10.96 4.24 0.85
N SER A 39 -10.99 5.11 1.85
CA SER A 39 -10.06 6.23 1.99
C SER A 39 -8.64 5.74 2.32
N ASN A 40 -8.48 4.71 3.16
CA ASN A 40 -7.21 4.02 3.39
C ASN A 40 -6.62 3.52 2.05
N LEU A 41 -7.41 2.79 1.27
CA LEU A 41 -7.00 2.30 -0.05
C LEU A 41 -6.55 3.44 -0.98
N LEU A 42 -7.31 4.53 -1.06
CA LEU A 42 -6.96 5.69 -1.90
C LEU A 42 -5.65 6.34 -1.45
N CYS A 43 -5.43 6.51 -0.15
CA CYS A 43 -4.15 6.99 0.37
C CYS A 43 -3.00 6.07 -0.04
N GLY A 44 -3.17 4.74 0.03
CA GLY A 44 -2.19 3.75 -0.40
C GLY A 44 -1.86 3.87 -1.89
N ILE A 45 -2.87 4.01 -2.75
CA ILE A 45 -2.68 4.17 -4.20
C ILE A 45 -1.93 5.48 -4.50
N ILE A 46 -2.33 6.60 -3.89
CA ILE A 46 -1.68 7.90 -4.09
C ILE A 46 -0.24 7.85 -3.54
N ALA A 47 0.01 7.15 -2.44
CA ALA A 47 1.36 6.94 -1.91
C ALA A 47 2.24 6.19 -2.93
N ILE A 48 1.74 5.14 -3.56
CA ILE A 48 2.47 4.40 -4.62
C ILE A 48 2.80 5.32 -5.80
N ILE A 49 1.84 6.11 -6.27
CA ILE A 49 2.07 7.09 -7.36
C ILE A 49 3.12 8.11 -6.94
N SER A 50 3.08 8.60 -5.70
CA SER A 50 4.07 9.55 -5.17
C SER A 50 5.46 8.94 -5.10
N LEU A 51 5.60 7.67 -4.68
CA LEU A 51 6.87 6.93 -4.67
C LEU A 51 7.49 6.85 -6.06
N LEU A 52 6.70 6.47 -7.06
CA LEU A 52 7.14 6.35 -8.46
C LEU A 52 7.51 7.72 -9.07
N SER A 53 6.92 8.81 -8.57
CA SER A 53 7.21 10.19 -8.99
C SER A 53 8.38 10.83 -8.22
N GLY A 54 9.09 10.09 -7.36
CA GLY A 54 10.20 10.61 -6.55
C GLY A 54 9.76 11.43 -5.31
N ARG A 55 8.46 11.59 -5.07
CA ARG A 55 7.92 12.35 -3.92
C ARG A 55 7.73 11.43 -2.71
N TRP A 56 8.84 11.00 -2.14
CA TRP A 56 8.84 10.06 -1.02
C TRP A 56 8.30 10.66 0.28
N ASP A 57 8.43 11.97 0.46
CA ASP A 57 7.83 12.75 1.56
C ASP A 57 6.31 12.55 1.61
N TRP A 58 5.64 12.86 0.51
CA TRP A 58 4.19 12.69 0.40
C TRP A 58 3.74 11.24 0.57
N ALA A 59 4.51 10.31 0.03
CA ALA A 59 4.21 8.89 0.16
C ALA A 59 4.21 8.44 1.62
N CYS A 60 5.23 8.81 2.39
CA CYS A 60 5.32 8.48 3.81
C CYS A 60 4.16 9.09 4.62
N TYR A 61 3.84 10.36 4.39
CA TYR A 61 2.70 11.00 5.08
C TYR A 61 1.37 10.36 4.72
N LEU A 62 1.15 9.99 3.47
CA LEU A 62 -0.06 9.30 3.03
C LEU A 62 -0.19 7.91 3.66
N ILE A 63 0.90 7.18 3.81
CA ILE A 63 0.92 5.88 4.51
C ILE A 63 0.55 6.07 6.00
N TYR A 64 1.05 7.12 6.68
CA TYR A 64 0.67 7.38 8.07
C TYR A 64 -0.81 7.76 8.19
N ILE A 65 -1.33 8.59 7.28
CA ILE A 65 -2.76 8.92 7.22
C ILE A 65 -3.57 7.65 7.00
N ALA A 66 -3.15 6.79 6.09
CA ALA A 66 -3.80 5.52 5.81
C ALA A 66 -3.84 4.60 7.03
N ALA A 67 -2.75 4.51 7.81
CA ALA A 67 -2.72 3.74 9.05
C ALA A 67 -3.68 4.27 10.13
N ILE A 68 -3.89 5.58 10.17
CA ILE A 68 -4.90 6.19 11.04
C ILE A 68 -6.31 5.84 10.57
N LEU A 69 -6.57 5.92 9.26
CA LEU A 69 -7.87 5.60 8.66
C LEU A 69 -8.25 4.13 8.86
N ASP A 70 -7.28 3.21 8.70
CA ASP A 70 -7.40 1.79 8.99
C ASP A 70 -7.80 1.52 10.45
N PHE A 71 -7.09 2.15 11.39
CA PHE A 71 -7.47 2.04 12.80
C PHE A 71 -8.89 2.56 13.07
N LEU A 72 -9.26 3.69 12.42
CA LEU A 72 -10.57 4.33 12.62
C LEU A 72 -11.72 3.49 12.06
N ASP A 73 -11.57 2.82 10.92
CA ASP A 73 -12.66 2.01 10.35
C ASP A 73 -13.02 0.83 11.25
N GLY A 74 -12.03 0.10 11.76
CA GLY A 74 -12.26 -0.97 12.74
C GLY A 74 -12.82 -0.47 14.06
N PHE A 75 -12.38 0.70 14.54
CA PHE A 75 -12.92 1.32 15.76
C PHE A 75 -14.39 1.74 15.57
N ILE A 76 -14.71 2.42 14.47
CA ILE A 76 -16.05 2.90 14.14
C ILE A 76 -16.99 1.72 13.89
N ALA A 77 -16.54 0.68 13.18
CA ALA A 77 -17.34 -0.52 12.91
C ALA A 77 -17.79 -1.19 14.20
N ARG A 78 -16.90 -1.31 15.19
CA ARG A 78 -17.22 -1.84 16.52
C ARG A 78 -18.18 -0.93 17.29
N LYS A 79 -17.91 0.37 17.33
CA LYS A 79 -18.70 1.36 18.07
C LYS A 79 -20.14 1.50 17.53
N LEU A 80 -20.31 1.42 16.20
CA LEU A 80 -21.62 1.52 15.54
C LEU A 80 -22.32 0.16 15.38
N ASN A 81 -21.73 -0.95 15.84
CA ASN A 81 -22.23 -2.30 15.59
C ASN A 81 -22.50 -2.58 14.10
N GLN A 82 -21.63 -2.06 13.22
CA GLN A 82 -21.70 -2.21 11.76
C GLN A 82 -20.65 -3.18 11.20
N MET A 83 -20.19 -4.12 12.03
CA MET A 83 -19.29 -5.18 11.59
C MET A 83 -19.98 -6.07 10.56
N SER A 84 -19.32 -6.30 9.42
CA SER A 84 -19.84 -7.16 8.34
C SER A 84 -18.69 -7.97 7.72
N GLU A 85 -19.03 -9.17 7.20
CA GLU A 85 -18.08 -10.00 6.46
C GLU A 85 -17.52 -9.27 5.23
N LEU A 86 -18.36 -8.48 4.55
CA LEU A 86 -17.92 -7.65 3.44
C LEU A 86 -16.91 -6.59 3.88
N GLY A 87 -17.18 -5.88 4.99
CA GLY A 87 -16.26 -4.89 5.55
C GLY A 87 -14.90 -5.48 5.88
N LYS A 88 -14.87 -6.66 6.51
CA LYS A 88 -13.62 -7.39 6.79
C LYS A 88 -12.83 -7.75 5.53
N GLN A 89 -13.51 -8.11 4.44
CA GLN A 89 -12.83 -8.40 3.17
C GLN A 89 -12.29 -7.13 2.50
N LEU A 90 -13.07 -6.03 2.52
CA LEU A 90 -12.64 -4.75 1.98
C LEU A 90 -11.41 -4.22 2.73
N ASP A 91 -11.42 -4.29 4.06
CA ASP A 91 -10.33 -3.94 4.96
C ASP A 91 -9.03 -4.69 4.56
N SER A 92 -9.10 -6.01 4.47
CA SER A 92 -7.94 -6.82 4.08
C SER A 92 -7.42 -6.52 2.67
N LEU A 93 -8.30 -6.18 1.72
CA LEU A 93 -7.90 -5.79 0.37
C LEU A 93 -7.24 -4.40 0.36
N ALA A 94 -7.77 -3.45 1.13
CA ALA A 94 -7.18 -2.13 1.31
C ALA A 94 -5.80 -2.23 1.95
N ASP A 95 -5.68 -3.01 3.03
CA ASP A 95 -4.44 -3.27 3.75
C ASP A 95 -3.38 -3.93 2.87
N MET A 96 -3.79 -4.84 1.99
CA MET A 96 -2.86 -5.46 1.05
C MET A 96 -2.20 -4.41 0.15
N VAL A 97 -2.94 -3.41 -0.31
CA VAL A 97 -2.38 -2.33 -1.13
C VAL A 97 -1.54 -1.39 -0.29
N THR A 98 -2.07 -0.90 0.82
CA THR A 98 -1.45 0.16 1.62
C THR A 98 -0.28 -0.33 2.48
N PHE A 99 -0.40 -1.53 3.07
CA PHE A 99 0.60 -2.08 3.98
C PHE A 99 1.33 -3.32 3.44
N GLY A 100 0.99 -3.76 2.24
CA GLY A 100 1.70 -4.82 1.52
C GLY A 100 2.44 -4.28 0.30
N VAL A 101 1.70 -3.72 -0.67
CA VAL A 101 2.28 -3.27 -1.95
C VAL A 101 3.06 -1.97 -1.78
N ALA A 102 2.52 -0.95 -1.09
CA ALA A 102 3.19 0.34 -0.96
C ALA A 102 4.58 0.24 -0.29
N PRO A 103 4.79 -0.49 0.83
CA PRO A 103 6.14 -0.68 1.38
C PRO A 103 7.05 -1.50 0.45
N GLY A 104 6.51 -2.46 -0.30
CA GLY A 104 7.27 -3.18 -1.32
C GLY A 104 7.80 -2.25 -2.42
N ILE A 105 6.94 -1.36 -2.92
CA ILE A 105 7.34 -0.33 -3.92
C ILE A 105 8.30 0.69 -3.30
N LEU A 106 8.13 1.04 -2.03
CA LEU A 106 9.06 1.95 -1.34
C LEU A 106 10.47 1.34 -1.27
N VAL A 107 10.60 0.09 -0.84
CA VAL A 107 11.90 -0.61 -0.79
C VAL A 107 12.45 -0.83 -2.19
N PHE A 108 11.59 -1.13 -3.18
CA PHE A 108 11.99 -1.20 -4.58
C PHE A 108 12.61 0.13 -5.06
N ALA A 109 11.94 1.26 -4.80
CA ALA A 109 12.44 2.58 -5.16
C ALA A 109 13.76 2.93 -4.46
N LEU A 110 13.89 2.58 -3.16
CA LEU A 110 15.16 2.72 -2.44
C LEU A 110 16.29 1.96 -3.13
N LEU A 111 16.06 0.70 -3.49
CA LEU A 111 17.06 -0.14 -4.15
C LEU A 111 17.39 0.34 -5.57
N VAL A 112 16.42 0.88 -6.32
CA VAL A 112 16.68 1.49 -7.63
C VAL A 112 17.65 2.65 -7.49
N VAL A 113 17.41 3.56 -6.54
CA VAL A 113 18.29 4.71 -6.30
C VAL A 113 19.67 4.29 -5.81
N GLN A 114 19.76 3.26 -4.96
CA GLN A 114 21.03 2.76 -4.42
C GLN A 114 21.90 2.00 -5.44
N THR A 115 21.25 1.32 -6.40
CA THR A 115 21.97 0.55 -7.43
C THR A 115 22.19 1.34 -8.71
N GLY A 116 21.60 2.53 -8.82
CA GLY A 116 21.81 3.47 -9.92
C GLY A 116 23.16 4.19 -9.84
N PRO A 117 23.46 5.06 -10.82
CA PRO A 117 24.66 5.90 -10.79
C PRO A 117 24.64 6.79 -9.53
N ALA A 118 25.82 7.01 -8.94
CA ALA A 118 26.00 7.82 -7.74
C ALA A 118 25.36 9.20 -7.94
N ILE A 119 24.40 9.52 -7.06
CA ILE A 119 23.67 10.78 -7.11
C ILE A 119 24.42 11.79 -6.24
N GLU A 120 25.07 12.78 -6.86
CA GLU A 120 25.57 13.95 -6.14
C GLU A 120 24.38 14.85 -5.76
N LEU A 121 24.09 14.93 -4.49
CA LEU A 121 22.88 15.56 -3.96
C LEU A 121 23.25 16.83 -3.17
N ASN A 122 22.94 17.99 -3.73
CA ASN A 122 23.31 19.29 -3.16
C ASN A 122 22.15 20.03 -2.47
N SER A 123 20.90 19.51 -2.56
CA SER A 123 19.73 20.10 -1.90
C SER A 123 18.52 19.14 -1.90
N LEU A 124 17.51 19.40 -1.04
CA LEU A 124 16.26 18.66 -0.98
C LEU A 124 15.44 18.72 -2.28
N VAL A 125 15.47 19.86 -2.98
CA VAL A 125 14.79 20.01 -4.28
C VAL A 125 15.41 19.07 -5.30
N THR A 126 16.73 19.04 -5.36
CA THR A 126 17.48 18.14 -6.25
C THR A 126 17.34 16.66 -5.86
N PHE A 127 17.06 16.34 -4.58
CA PHE A 127 16.78 14.99 -4.13
C PHE A 127 15.55 14.40 -4.83
N HIS A 128 14.41 15.11 -4.79
CA HIS A 128 13.17 14.61 -5.41
C HIS A 128 13.29 14.48 -6.93
N GLU A 129 13.92 15.47 -7.58
CA GLU A 129 14.16 15.42 -9.02
C GLU A 129 15.02 14.21 -9.40
N LYS A 130 16.15 14.01 -8.74
CA LYS A 130 17.08 12.91 -9.04
C LYS A 130 16.51 11.53 -8.72
N VAL A 131 15.74 11.41 -7.64
CA VAL A 131 15.01 10.17 -7.34
C VAL A 131 13.98 9.87 -8.42
N GLY A 132 13.22 10.89 -8.85
CA GLY A 132 12.27 10.77 -9.95
C GLY A 132 12.94 10.38 -11.28
N ASP A 133 14.07 11.00 -11.60
CA ASP A 133 14.86 10.70 -12.79
C ASP A 133 15.44 9.27 -12.74
N SER A 134 15.95 8.83 -11.60
CA SER A 134 16.44 7.45 -11.42
C SER A 134 15.32 6.43 -11.63
N MET A 135 14.14 6.69 -11.07
CA MET A 135 12.98 5.83 -11.27
C MET A 135 12.52 5.80 -12.73
N SER A 136 12.42 6.97 -13.39
CA SER A 136 11.98 7.06 -14.77
C SER A 136 12.96 6.37 -15.71
N THR A 137 14.26 6.55 -15.50
CA THR A 137 15.34 5.89 -16.26
C THR A 137 15.30 4.37 -16.08
N TYR A 138 15.15 3.89 -14.84
CA TYR A 138 15.05 2.47 -14.55
C TYR A 138 13.82 1.85 -15.23
N LEU A 139 12.66 2.49 -15.10
CA LEU A 139 11.40 1.99 -15.68
C LEU A 139 11.40 2.04 -17.20
N SER A 140 12.03 3.05 -17.83
CA SER A 140 12.16 3.11 -19.28
C SER A 140 13.08 2.02 -19.81
N ALA A 141 14.25 1.80 -19.19
CA ALA A 141 15.17 0.72 -19.56
C ALA A 141 14.51 -0.67 -19.39
N PHE A 142 13.70 -0.84 -18.35
CA PHE A 142 12.90 -2.05 -18.15
C PHE A 142 11.87 -2.24 -19.29
N ALA A 143 11.14 -1.18 -19.66
CA ALA A 143 10.12 -1.21 -20.71
C ALA A 143 10.72 -1.45 -22.11
N ASP A 144 11.90 -0.89 -22.37
CA ASP A 144 12.64 -1.04 -23.65
C ASP A 144 13.37 -2.40 -23.76
N GLY A 145 13.39 -3.19 -22.67
CA GLY A 145 14.06 -4.49 -22.63
C GLY A 145 15.59 -4.40 -22.53
N SER A 146 16.13 -3.28 -22.09
CA SER A 146 17.57 -3.05 -21.90
C SER A 146 18.08 -3.68 -20.59
N TRP A 147 17.90 -4.98 -20.44
CA TRP A 147 18.20 -5.74 -19.20
C TRP A 147 19.66 -5.68 -18.76
N ALA A 148 20.58 -5.40 -19.69
CA ALA A 148 22.00 -5.29 -19.37
C ALA A 148 22.35 -3.98 -18.65
N GLU A 149 21.48 -2.98 -18.69
CA GLU A 149 21.70 -1.66 -18.12
C GLU A 149 21.08 -1.48 -16.74
N ILE A 150 20.22 -2.42 -16.32
CA ILE A 150 19.50 -2.34 -15.06
C ILE A 150 19.92 -3.43 -14.09
N SER A 151 19.99 -3.07 -12.80
CA SER A 151 20.13 -4.07 -11.72
C SER A 151 18.82 -4.80 -11.49
N LEU A 152 18.84 -6.12 -11.32
CA LEU A 152 17.67 -6.91 -10.92
C LEU A 152 17.46 -6.94 -9.41
N LEU A 153 18.39 -6.40 -8.63
CA LEU A 153 18.32 -6.38 -7.16
C LEU A 153 17.04 -5.73 -6.61
N PRO A 154 16.50 -4.62 -7.17
CA PRO A 154 15.26 -4.01 -6.69
C PRO A 154 14.06 -4.97 -6.67
N PHE A 155 14.00 -5.97 -7.54
CA PHE A 155 12.90 -6.94 -7.56
C PHE A 155 12.82 -7.81 -6.30
N VAL A 156 13.89 -7.90 -5.50
CA VAL A 156 13.87 -8.57 -4.20
C VAL A 156 12.84 -7.94 -3.27
N ALA A 157 12.60 -6.63 -3.39
CA ALA A 157 11.57 -5.93 -2.60
C ALA A 157 10.15 -6.48 -2.80
N LEU A 158 9.88 -7.17 -3.91
CA LEU A 158 8.58 -7.79 -4.18
C LEU A 158 8.28 -8.99 -3.28
N ILE A 159 9.27 -9.47 -2.51
CA ILE A 159 9.09 -10.44 -1.45
C ILE A 159 8.17 -9.87 -0.35
N ILE A 160 8.23 -8.56 -0.09
CA ILE A 160 7.40 -7.90 0.94
C ILE A 160 5.90 -8.06 0.65
N PRO A 161 5.35 -7.63 -0.50
CA PRO A 161 3.94 -7.85 -0.80
C PRO A 161 3.58 -9.33 -0.91
N PHE A 162 4.49 -10.18 -1.40
CA PHE A 162 4.26 -11.62 -1.49
C PHE A 162 3.98 -12.23 -0.11
N PHE A 163 4.82 -12.00 0.88
CA PHE A 163 4.60 -12.51 2.24
C PHE A 163 3.46 -11.80 2.97
N SER A 164 3.23 -10.52 2.70
CA SER A 164 2.09 -9.77 3.25
C SER A 164 0.76 -10.39 2.83
N LEU A 165 0.65 -10.88 1.59
CA LEU A 165 -0.54 -11.58 1.09
C LEU A 165 -0.87 -12.81 1.94
N PHE A 166 0.11 -13.70 2.14
CA PHE A 166 -0.10 -14.92 2.94
C PHE A 166 -0.43 -14.60 4.39
N ARG A 167 0.21 -13.58 4.93
CA ARG A 167 -0.02 -13.14 6.30
C ARG A 167 -1.44 -12.62 6.49
N LEU A 168 -1.93 -11.73 5.62
CA LEU A 168 -3.30 -11.20 5.67
C LEU A 168 -4.33 -12.31 5.46
N ALA A 169 -4.08 -13.22 4.50
CA ALA A 169 -4.96 -14.37 4.28
C ALA A 169 -5.04 -15.28 5.52
N LYS A 170 -3.90 -15.56 6.17
CA LYS A 170 -3.86 -16.35 7.40
C LYS A 170 -4.58 -15.64 8.55
N PHE A 171 -4.39 -14.33 8.69
CA PHE A 171 -5.06 -13.52 9.69
C PHE A 171 -6.59 -13.58 9.57
N ASN A 172 -7.12 -13.57 8.37
CA ASN A 172 -8.56 -13.63 8.12
C ASN A 172 -9.20 -14.96 8.50
N ILE A 173 -8.44 -16.05 8.50
CA ILE A 173 -8.94 -17.42 8.75
C ILE A 173 -8.70 -17.83 10.22
N ASP A 174 -7.69 -17.30 10.88
CA ASP A 174 -7.27 -17.73 12.23
C ASP A 174 -8.15 -17.13 13.33
N THR A 175 -9.03 -17.95 13.88
CA THR A 175 -9.95 -17.58 14.96
C THR A 175 -9.24 -17.32 16.31
N ARG A 176 -8.00 -17.78 16.50
CA ARG A 176 -7.22 -17.60 17.75
C ARG A 176 -6.78 -16.15 17.94
N GLN A 177 -6.74 -15.35 16.88
CA GLN A 177 -6.31 -13.95 16.92
C GLN A 177 -7.37 -12.99 17.48
N SER A 178 -8.55 -13.50 17.85
CA SER A 178 -9.59 -12.72 18.54
C SER A 178 -9.20 -12.31 19.98
N THR A 179 -8.27 -13.04 20.61
CA THR A 179 -7.86 -12.83 21.99
C THR A 179 -6.41 -12.35 22.17
N SER A 180 -5.53 -12.62 21.20
CA SER A 180 -4.12 -12.24 21.26
C SER A 180 -3.56 -12.09 19.86
N PHE A 181 -2.80 -11.02 19.62
CA PHE A 181 -2.16 -10.76 18.34
C PHE A 181 -0.85 -11.57 18.24
N ILE A 182 -0.71 -12.39 17.20
CA ILE A 182 0.49 -13.21 16.98
C ILE A 182 1.26 -12.64 15.77
N GLY A 183 2.44 -12.08 16.03
CA GLY A 183 3.34 -11.51 15.03
C GLY A 183 3.30 -9.99 14.92
N VAL A 184 4.10 -9.41 14.03
CA VAL A 184 4.16 -7.95 13.79
C VAL A 184 3.00 -7.51 12.89
N PRO A 185 2.18 -6.52 13.25
CA PRO A 185 1.10 -6.01 12.39
C PRO A 185 1.65 -5.45 11.06
N THR A 186 0.93 -5.64 9.94
CA THR A 186 1.34 -5.11 8.63
C THR A 186 1.50 -3.59 8.63
N PRO A 187 0.62 -2.79 9.29
CA PRO A 187 0.84 -1.36 9.43
C PRO A 187 2.14 -1.00 10.17
N ALA A 188 2.47 -1.71 11.26
CA ALA A 188 3.70 -1.44 12.01
C ALA A 188 4.95 -1.73 11.17
N ASN A 189 4.95 -2.82 10.41
CA ASN A 189 6.04 -3.14 9.49
C ASN A 189 6.21 -2.06 8.41
N THR A 190 5.10 -1.55 7.87
CA THR A 190 5.11 -0.48 6.88
C THR A 190 5.66 0.83 7.46
N ILE A 191 5.24 1.20 8.66
CA ILE A 191 5.77 2.38 9.38
C ILE A 191 7.28 2.25 9.58
N PHE A 192 7.78 1.06 9.89
CA PHE A 192 9.22 0.82 9.98
C PHE A 192 9.92 1.11 8.65
N PHE A 193 9.43 0.62 7.52
CA PHE A 193 10.02 0.89 6.21
C PHE A 193 9.96 2.37 5.81
N THR A 194 8.94 3.11 6.20
CA THR A 194 8.84 4.54 5.91
C THR A 194 9.86 5.39 6.69
N ALA A 195 10.46 4.86 7.75
CA ALA A 195 11.53 5.55 8.48
C ALA A 195 12.78 5.74 7.60
N PHE A 196 13.09 4.81 6.69
CA PHE A 196 14.29 4.88 5.86
C PHE A 196 14.34 6.13 4.97
N PRO A 197 13.35 6.39 4.08
CA PRO A 197 13.38 7.58 3.26
C PRO A 197 13.30 8.87 4.08
N LEU A 198 12.57 8.88 5.20
CA LEU A 198 12.47 10.07 6.06
C LEU A 198 13.81 10.42 6.72
N VAL A 199 14.55 9.42 7.23
CA VAL A 199 15.89 9.64 7.78
C VAL A 199 16.83 10.11 6.69
N TRP A 200 16.77 9.52 5.51
CA TRP A 200 17.59 9.91 4.37
C TRP A 200 17.33 11.36 3.96
N MET A 201 16.06 11.72 3.80
CA MET A 201 15.66 13.09 3.46
C MET A 201 16.06 14.10 4.55
N ASN A 202 15.94 13.75 5.83
CA ASN A 202 16.35 14.61 6.94
C ASN A 202 17.87 14.82 6.97
N ALA A 203 18.65 13.79 6.64
CA ALA A 203 20.10 13.91 6.53
C ALA A 203 20.50 14.87 5.39
N TYR A 204 19.78 14.80 4.28
CA TYR A 204 19.96 15.75 3.17
C TYR A 204 19.61 17.19 3.55
N ALA A 205 18.50 17.37 4.26
CA ALA A 205 18.06 18.71 4.69
C ALA A 205 19.05 19.39 5.63
N ASN A 206 19.82 18.60 6.39
CA ASN A 206 20.73 19.09 7.43
C ASN A 206 22.21 18.97 7.05
N ASP A 207 22.51 18.62 5.79
CA ASP A 207 23.90 18.41 5.28
C ASP A 207 24.74 17.44 6.15
N ASN A 208 24.07 16.45 6.73
CA ASN A 208 24.66 15.49 7.66
C ASN A 208 24.73 14.08 7.04
N LEU A 209 25.43 13.97 5.91
CA LEU A 209 25.57 12.73 5.15
C LEU A 209 26.60 11.74 5.72
N ASP A 210 27.47 12.20 6.63
CA ASP A 210 28.52 11.38 7.25
C ASP A 210 28.01 10.54 8.43
N ASN A 211 26.71 10.56 8.71
CA ASN A 211 26.15 9.76 9.79
C ASN A 211 26.27 8.25 9.50
N ALA A 212 26.89 7.50 10.43
CA ALA A 212 27.11 6.07 10.30
C ALA A 212 25.80 5.27 10.08
N LEU A 213 24.69 5.71 10.69
CA LEU A 213 23.36 5.12 10.46
C LEU A 213 22.90 5.32 9.02
N LEU A 214 23.13 6.51 8.47
CA LEU A 214 22.78 6.82 7.10
C LEU A 214 23.60 5.96 6.11
N GLN A 215 24.92 5.86 6.33
CA GLN A 215 25.81 5.02 5.54
C GLN A 215 25.42 3.53 5.59
N PHE A 216 24.99 3.05 6.76
CA PHE A 216 24.46 1.71 6.93
C PHE A 216 23.16 1.52 6.13
N MET A 217 22.25 2.48 6.17
CA MET A 217 20.94 2.42 5.47
C MET A 217 21.07 2.59 3.95
N ILE A 218 22.08 3.33 3.47
CA ILE A 218 22.34 3.55 2.03
C ILE A 218 22.99 2.32 1.38
N ASN A 219 23.65 1.46 2.15
CA ASN A 219 24.28 0.29 1.57
C ASN A 219 23.22 -0.72 1.08
N PRO A 220 23.20 -1.08 -0.23
CA PRO A 220 22.21 -1.97 -0.79
C PRO A 220 22.18 -3.36 -0.16
N ILE A 221 23.32 -3.83 0.35
CA ILE A 221 23.41 -5.14 1.03
C ILE A 221 22.63 -5.10 2.36
N THR A 222 22.79 -4.03 3.15
CA THR A 222 22.08 -3.89 4.42
C THR A 222 20.57 -3.68 4.22
N SER A 223 20.18 -2.96 3.18
CA SER A 223 18.76 -2.77 2.84
C SER A 223 18.04 -4.05 2.41
N VAL A 224 18.78 -5.05 1.91
CA VAL A 224 18.22 -6.37 1.53
C VAL A 224 18.15 -7.31 2.74
N VAL A 225 19.05 -7.14 3.71
CA VAL A 225 19.14 -8.02 4.90
C VAL A 225 18.13 -7.61 5.99
N LEU A 226 17.73 -6.32 6.05
CA LEU A 226 16.72 -5.79 6.97
C LEU A 226 15.31 -6.13 6.50
#